data_6813007a6d28b3dd0e12a2770d022048
#
_entry.id   6813007a6d28b3dd0e12a2770d022048
#
_cell.length_a   1.000
_cell.length_b   1.000
_cell.length_c   1.000
_cell.angle_alpha   90.00
_cell.angle_beta   90.00
_cell.angle_gamma   90.00
#
_symmetry.space_group_name_H-M   'P 1'
#
loop_
_entity.id
_entity.type
_entity.pdbx_description
1 polymer ?
#
loop_
_entity_poly.entity_id
_entity_poly.type
_entity_poly.pdbx_seq_one_letter_code
_entity_poly.pdbx_strand_id
1 'polypeptide(L)'
;MDEELRIIISGGGTGGHIFPAVSIANAIKAKHPEAKILFVGADGRMEMQRVPAAGYEIKGLPIKGFDRANKLKNFEVLCKLWKSLRMARQIIKDFKPQVAVGVGGYASGATLYECAKMGIPCLIQEQNSYAGVTNKLLSKRVKKICVAYEGMDRFFPADKIIMTGNPVRQNVLSTPLSVEESRESFGLDPNKKTILLVGGSLGARTINRSVIEHLDLIKQSDVQFIWQTGKFYHQQILDSIKGKELPNLKIMDFISDMGAAYKAADLVISRAGASSISEFQLIGKPVILVPSPNVAEDHQTKNAMALVNKDAALCVKDVDAPDTLIKLALDTITNDEKLASLSENVKKMGLKNSAEIIADEVIKLIKG
;
A
#
# COMPACT_ATOMS: atom_id res chain seq x y z
N MET A 1 -17.33 4.01 35.55
CA MET A 1 -17.78 3.39 34.28
C MET A 1 -16.80 3.85 33.23
N ASP A 2 -15.98 2.93 32.71
CA ASP A 2 -15.06 3.28 31.62
C ASP A 2 -15.92 3.75 30.44
N GLU A 3 -15.69 4.97 29.99
CA GLU A 3 -16.43 5.57 28.89
C GLU A 3 -16.12 4.75 27.63
N GLU A 4 -17.16 4.33 26.92
CA GLU A 4 -17.03 3.49 25.72
C GLU A 4 -16.13 4.17 24.68
N LEU A 5 -15.02 3.53 24.28
CA LEU A 5 -14.10 4.08 23.29
C LEU A 5 -14.77 4.18 21.92
N ARG A 6 -14.87 5.41 21.38
CA ARG A 6 -15.44 5.69 20.05
C ARG A 6 -14.43 6.39 19.15
N ILE A 7 -14.09 5.74 18.05
CA ILE A 7 -13.02 6.16 17.15
C ILE A 7 -13.56 6.24 15.72
N ILE A 8 -13.34 7.36 15.05
CA ILE A 8 -13.57 7.47 13.61
C ILE A 8 -12.24 7.22 12.88
N ILE A 9 -12.27 6.35 11.87
CA ILE A 9 -11.16 6.16 10.93
C ILE A 9 -11.63 6.56 9.53
N SER A 10 -10.92 7.47 8.88
CA SER A 10 -11.30 7.97 7.57
C SER A 10 -10.17 7.89 6.55
N GLY A 11 -10.51 7.38 5.39
CA GLY A 11 -9.61 7.23 4.27
C GLY A 11 -10.19 6.36 3.19
N GLY A 12 -9.53 6.31 2.04
CA GLY A 12 -10.01 5.47 0.94
C GLY A 12 -9.54 5.91 -0.42
N GLY A 13 -10.26 5.44 -1.45
CA GLY A 13 -9.94 5.65 -2.86
C GLY A 13 -8.98 4.62 -3.45
N THR A 14 -8.08 4.07 -2.64
CA THR A 14 -7.11 3.04 -3.08
C THR A 14 -6.81 2.04 -1.96
N GLY A 15 -6.34 0.84 -2.32
CA GLY A 15 -5.88 -0.16 -1.35
C GLY A 15 -4.76 0.36 -0.44
N GLY A 16 -3.91 1.27 -0.94
CA GLY A 16 -2.84 1.90 -0.16
C GLY A 16 -3.32 2.72 1.06
N HIS A 17 -4.57 3.19 1.05
CA HIS A 17 -5.19 3.85 2.20
C HIS A 17 -6.07 2.88 3.03
N ILE A 18 -6.79 1.98 2.34
CA ILE A 18 -7.76 1.10 3.00
C ILE A 18 -7.08 0.09 3.91
N PHE A 19 -6.02 -0.58 3.43
CA PHE A 19 -5.34 -1.62 4.21
C PHE A 19 -4.66 -1.07 5.47
N PRO A 20 -3.91 0.06 5.43
CA PRO A 20 -3.43 0.70 6.65
C PRO A 20 -4.53 1.07 7.63
N ALA A 21 -5.66 1.62 7.15
CA ALA A 21 -6.80 1.96 7.99
C ALA A 21 -7.37 0.74 8.74
N VAL A 22 -7.56 -0.37 8.02
CA VAL A 22 -8.05 -1.63 8.61
C VAL A 22 -7.01 -2.22 9.58
N SER A 23 -5.72 -2.16 9.25
CA SER A 23 -4.67 -2.65 10.15
C SER A 23 -4.61 -1.85 11.46
N ILE A 24 -4.78 -0.53 11.42
CA ILE A 24 -4.89 0.32 12.61
C ILE A 24 -6.13 -0.05 13.43
N ALA A 25 -7.29 -0.23 12.78
CA ALA A 25 -8.52 -0.64 13.44
C ALA A 25 -8.37 -1.99 14.15
N ASN A 26 -7.75 -2.97 13.49
CA ASN A 26 -7.48 -4.28 14.06
C ASN A 26 -6.54 -4.20 15.28
N ALA A 27 -5.48 -3.38 15.21
CA ALA A 27 -4.57 -3.17 16.33
C ALA A 27 -5.26 -2.51 17.53
N ILE A 28 -6.16 -1.55 17.29
CA ILE A 28 -6.99 -0.95 18.34
C ILE A 28 -7.91 -2.01 18.96
N LYS A 29 -8.63 -2.80 18.13
CA LYS A 29 -9.52 -3.86 18.60
C LYS A 29 -8.82 -4.98 19.36
N ALA A 30 -7.59 -5.32 19.00
CA ALA A 30 -6.79 -6.30 19.71
C ALA A 30 -6.46 -5.86 21.15
N LYS A 31 -6.26 -4.56 21.37
CA LYS A 31 -5.98 -3.99 22.72
C LYS A 31 -7.25 -3.56 23.46
N HIS A 32 -8.28 -3.15 22.74
CA HIS A 32 -9.55 -2.64 23.23
C HIS A 32 -10.72 -3.28 22.47
N PRO A 33 -11.08 -4.54 22.77
CA PRO A 33 -12.15 -5.28 22.05
C PRO A 33 -13.51 -4.57 22.05
N GLU A 34 -13.78 -3.80 23.12
CA GLU A 34 -15.01 -3.03 23.33
C GLU A 34 -15.08 -1.75 22.48
N ALA A 35 -13.94 -1.26 21.94
CA ALA A 35 -13.89 0.00 21.20
C ALA A 35 -14.85 -0.01 20.01
N LYS A 36 -15.69 1.01 19.87
CA LYS A 36 -16.52 1.23 18.68
C LYS A 36 -15.72 1.99 17.63
N ILE A 37 -15.60 1.39 16.45
CA ILE A 37 -14.87 1.98 15.33
C ILE A 37 -15.85 2.19 14.18
N LEU A 38 -15.96 3.44 13.72
CA LEU A 38 -16.74 3.81 12.55
C LEU A 38 -15.81 4.31 11.45
N PHE A 39 -15.90 3.70 10.27
CA PHE A 39 -15.21 4.20 9.10
C PHE A 39 -16.01 5.26 8.36
N VAL A 40 -15.29 6.22 7.76
CA VAL A 40 -15.89 7.20 6.84
C VAL A 40 -15.08 7.22 5.54
N GLY A 41 -15.73 6.88 4.43
CA GLY A 41 -15.12 6.74 3.10
C GLY A 41 -15.84 7.56 2.04
N ALA A 42 -15.44 7.42 0.77
CA ALA A 42 -16.10 8.03 -0.37
C ALA A 42 -17.10 7.06 -1.00
N ASP A 43 -18.31 7.52 -1.28
CA ASP A 43 -19.37 6.73 -1.92
C ASP A 43 -18.90 6.13 -3.26
N GLY A 44 -19.30 4.87 -3.50
CA GLY A 44 -19.01 4.15 -4.74
C GLY A 44 -17.53 3.81 -4.93
N ARG A 45 -16.70 3.90 -3.90
CA ARG A 45 -15.29 3.53 -3.92
C ARG A 45 -15.04 2.17 -3.27
N MET A 46 -13.84 1.66 -3.44
CA MET A 46 -13.41 0.32 -3.00
C MET A 46 -13.61 0.12 -1.49
N GLU A 47 -13.43 1.16 -0.68
CA GLU A 47 -13.60 1.11 0.77
C GLU A 47 -15.01 0.70 1.19
N MET A 48 -16.05 1.07 0.40
CA MET A 48 -17.43 0.71 0.70
C MET A 48 -17.71 -0.80 0.65
N GLN A 49 -16.82 -1.58 0.02
CA GLN A 49 -16.87 -3.04 -0.03
C GLN A 49 -15.83 -3.68 0.89
N ARG A 50 -14.61 -3.13 0.92
CA ARG A 50 -13.47 -3.73 1.63
C ARG A 50 -13.54 -3.57 3.14
N VAL A 51 -14.06 -2.44 3.62
CA VAL A 51 -14.19 -2.18 5.07
C VAL A 51 -15.26 -3.09 5.71
N PRO A 52 -16.48 -3.23 5.13
CA PRO A 52 -17.44 -4.22 5.63
C PRO A 52 -16.94 -5.65 5.57
N ALA A 53 -16.21 -6.02 4.51
CA ALA A 53 -15.60 -7.34 4.41
C ALA A 53 -14.53 -7.60 5.49
N ALA A 54 -13.98 -6.55 6.10
CA ALA A 54 -13.08 -6.62 7.26
C ALA A 54 -13.82 -6.56 8.61
N GLY A 55 -15.17 -6.53 8.62
CA GLY A 55 -15.99 -6.56 9.83
C GLY A 55 -16.28 -5.17 10.46
N TYR A 56 -16.07 -4.08 9.71
CA TYR A 56 -16.31 -2.73 10.24
C TYR A 56 -17.47 -2.01 9.57
N GLU A 57 -18.18 -1.18 10.33
CA GLU A 57 -19.19 -0.27 9.80
C GLU A 57 -18.52 0.89 9.04
N ILE A 58 -19.11 1.30 7.91
CA ILE A 58 -18.65 2.44 7.11
C ILE A 58 -19.82 3.34 6.69
N LYS A 59 -19.61 4.65 6.75
CA LYS A 59 -20.50 5.67 6.17
C LYS A 59 -19.83 6.31 4.97
N GLY A 60 -20.57 6.49 3.89
CA GLY A 60 -20.08 7.11 2.66
C GLY A 60 -20.31 8.60 2.61
N LEU A 61 -19.38 9.33 1.99
CA LEU A 61 -19.50 10.75 1.65
C LEU A 61 -19.52 10.90 0.12
N PRO A 62 -20.38 11.76 -0.45
CA PRO A 62 -20.47 11.97 -1.91
C PRO A 62 -19.30 12.77 -2.47
N ILE A 63 -18.11 12.60 -1.91
CA ILE A 63 -16.92 13.37 -2.24
C ILE A 63 -16.24 12.85 -3.49
N LYS A 64 -15.75 13.76 -4.32
CA LYS A 64 -14.93 13.46 -5.51
C LYS A 64 -13.67 14.32 -5.49
N GLY A 65 -12.61 13.82 -6.16
CA GLY A 65 -11.40 14.59 -6.40
C GLY A 65 -11.62 15.70 -7.44
N PHE A 66 -10.77 16.73 -7.39
CA PHE A 66 -10.74 17.79 -8.39
C PHE A 66 -10.28 17.22 -9.74
N ASP A 67 -11.00 17.58 -10.80
CA ASP A 67 -10.60 17.28 -12.18
C ASP A 67 -9.57 18.32 -12.65
N ARG A 68 -8.34 17.87 -12.90
CA ARG A 68 -7.25 18.76 -13.35
C ARG A 68 -7.41 19.20 -14.80
N ALA A 69 -8.14 18.42 -15.60
CA ALA A 69 -8.33 18.66 -17.03
C ALA A 69 -9.54 19.55 -17.33
N ASN A 70 -10.60 19.52 -16.52
CA ASN A 70 -11.83 20.24 -16.79
C ASN A 70 -12.28 21.10 -15.60
N LYS A 71 -11.93 22.40 -15.67
CA LYS A 71 -12.25 23.37 -14.61
C LYS A 71 -13.77 23.57 -14.39
N LEU A 72 -14.61 23.41 -15.41
CA LEU A 72 -16.08 23.55 -15.28
C LEU A 72 -16.70 22.46 -14.42
N LYS A 73 -16.16 21.24 -14.47
CA LYS A 73 -16.59 20.14 -13.59
C LYS A 73 -16.25 20.37 -12.11
N ASN A 74 -15.37 21.30 -11.80
CA ASN A 74 -14.99 21.59 -10.43
C ASN A 74 -16.07 22.32 -9.63
N PHE A 75 -17.07 22.93 -10.29
CA PHE A 75 -18.25 23.45 -9.56
C PHE A 75 -19.05 22.33 -8.89
N GLU A 76 -19.30 21.22 -9.60
CA GLU A 76 -19.91 20.02 -9.03
C GLU A 76 -19.10 19.48 -7.84
N VAL A 77 -17.76 19.48 -7.97
CA VAL A 77 -16.85 19.03 -6.91
C VAL A 77 -16.96 19.90 -5.66
N LEU A 78 -17.09 21.23 -5.82
CA LEU A 78 -17.29 22.16 -4.68
C LEU A 78 -18.64 21.92 -3.99
N CYS A 79 -19.73 21.72 -4.74
CA CYS A 79 -21.03 21.37 -4.18
C CYS A 79 -20.97 20.03 -3.41
N LYS A 80 -20.28 19.03 -3.97
CA LYS A 80 -20.08 17.73 -3.31
C LYS A 80 -19.21 17.85 -2.07
N LEU A 81 -18.18 18.68 -2.09
CA LEU A 81 -17.34 18.95 -0.92
C LEU A 81 -18.18 19.58 0.21
N TRP A 82 -18.98 20.60 -0.10
CA TRP A 82 -19.83 21.22 0.90
C TRP A 82 -20.87 20.25 1.50
N LYS A 83 -21.51 19.44 0.64
CA LYS A 83 -22.43 18.37 1.09
C LYS A 83 -21.70 17.36 1.97
N SER A 84 -20.47 16.95 1.58
CA SER A 84 -19.65 16.01 2.34
C SER A 84 -19.26 16.55 3.71
N LEU A 85 -18.91 17.84 3.82
CA LEU A 85 -18.61 18.48 5.11
C LEU A 85 -19.85 18.48 6.04
N ARG A 86 -21.03 18.79 5.51
CA ARG A 86 -22.28 18.74 6.31
C ARG A 86 -22.61 17.32 6.76
N MET A 87 -22.47 16.33 5.87
CA MET A 87 -22.71 14.92 6.20
C MET A 87 -21.67 14.41 7.22
N ALA A 88 -20.39 14.72 7.03
CA ALA A 88 -19.34 14.38 7.99
C ALA A 88 -19.65 14.95 9.37
N ARG A 89 -20.04 16.23 9.45
CA ARG A 89 -20.43 16.88 10.70
C ARG A 89 -21.62 16.17 11.38
N GLN A 90 -22.61 15.71 10.59
CA GLN A 90 -23.75 14.97 11.14
C GLN A 90 -23.31 13.60 11.67
N ILE A 91 -22.50 12.84 10.91
CA ILE A 91 -21.94 11.55 11.32
C ILE A 91 -21.17 11.70 12.64
N ILE A 92 -20.35 12.75 12.76
CA ILE A 92 -19.54 13.03 13.97
C ILE A 92 -20.45 13.32 15.17
N LYS A 93 -21.52 14.12 14.99
CA LYS A 93 -22.48 14.42 16.05
C LYS A 93 -23.25 13.19 16.55
N ASP A 94 -23.62 12.30 15.64
CA ASP A 94 -24.38 11.10 15.94
C ASP A 94 -23.51 10.05 16.62
N PHE A 95 -22.29 9.84 16.10
CA PHE A 95 -21.36 8.84 16.60
C PHE A 95 -20.61 9.30 17.88
N LYS A 96 -20.38 10.61 18.05
CA LYS A 96 -19.65 11.24 19.17
C LYS A 96 -18.26 10.61 19.41
N PRO A 97 -17.35 10.65 18.41
CA PRO A 97 -16.02 10.09 18.58
C PRO A 97 -15.17 10.91 19.55
N GLN A 98 -14.28 10.23 20.27
CA GLN A 98 -13.30 10.86 21.15
C GLN A 98 -12.00 11.19 20.40
N VAL A 99 -11.74 10.51 19.28
CA VAL A 99 -10.58 10.74 18.40
C VAL A 99 -10.91 10.39 16.96
N ALA A 100 -10.21 11.02 16.01
CA ALA A 100 -10.31 10.69 14.59
C ALA A 100 -8.95 10.40 13.99
N VAL A 101 -8.88 9.36 13.15
CA VAL A 101 -7.69 8.92 12.41
C VAL A 101 -7.92 9.11 10.92
N GLY A 102 -6.99 9.79 10.24
CA GLY A 102 -6.99 9.97 8.81
C GLY A 102 -5.83 9.24 8.13
N VAL A 103 -6.13 8.43 7.13
CA VAL A 103 -5.10 7.70 6.38
C VAL A 103 -4.94 8.21 4.94
N GLY A 104 -5.52 9.37 4.64
CA GLY A 104 -5.44 9.97 3.31
C GLY A 104 -6.69 9.73 2.46
N GLY A 105 -6.72 10.38 1.30
CA GLY A 105 -7.89 10.43 0.43
C GLY A 105 -8.83 11.60 0.74
N TYR A 106 -9.77 11.86 -0.15
CA TYR A 106 -10.65 13.03 -0.04
C TYR A 106 -11.62 12.95 1.14
N ALA A 107 -12.13 11.76 1.47
CA ALA A 107 -13.03 11.55 2.60
C ALA A 107 -12.34 11.87 3.93
N SER A 108 -11.07 11.49 4.08
CA SER A 108 -10.24 11.83 5.24
C SER A 108 -10.15 13.35 5.42
N GLY A 109 -9.98 14.11 4.32
CA GLY A 109 -9.94 15.57 4.36
C GLY A 109 -11.19 16.19 4.99
N ALA A 110 -12.37 15.82 4.49
CA ALA A 110 -13.64 16.34 4.97
C ALA A 110 -13.92 15.92 6.43
N THR A 111 -13.69 14.66 6.75
CA THR A 111 -13.97 14.09 8.07
C THR A 111 -13.09 14.71 9.15
N LEU A 112 -11.77 14.72 8.95
CA LEU A 112 -10.84 15.25 9.95
C LEU A 112 -10.92 16.77 10.08
N TYR A 113 -11.22 17.47 8.98
CA TYR A 113 -11.47 18.90 9.06
C TYR A 113 -12.63 19.22 10.01
N GLU A 114 -13.77 18.52 9.88
CA GLU A 114 -14.92 18.73 10.77
C GLU A 114 -14.62 18.23 12.19
N CYS A 115 -13.94 17.10 12.39
CA CYS A 115 -13.51 16.64 13.71
C CYS A 115 -12.65 17.68 14.43
N ALA A 116 -11.61 18.20 13.76
CA ALA A 116 -10.72 19.21 14.33
C ALA A 116 -11.45 20.52 14.65
N LYS A 117 -12.40 20.93 13.79
CA LYS A 117 -13.27 22.11 14.02
C LYS A 117 -14.20 21.96 15.23
N MET A 118 -14.59 20.73 15.55
CA MET A 118 -15.42 20.39 16.71
C MET A 118 -14.59 20.10 17.97
N GLY A 119 -13.26 20.31 17.95
CA GLY A 119 -12.40 20.10 19.10
C GLY A 119 -11.98 18.64 19.33
N ILE A 120 -12.35 17.72 18.45
CA ILE A 120 -11.99 16.31 18.55
C ILE A 120 -10.53 16.15 18.12
N PRO A 121 -9.66 15.53 18.96
CA PRO A 121 -8.27 15.31 18.59
C PRO A 121 -8.16 14.41 17.37
N CYS A 122 -7.23 14.76 16.47
CA CYS A 122 -7.03 14.05 15.22
C CYS A 122 -5.58 13.61 15.07
N LEU A 123 -5.39 12.42 14.48
CA LEU A 123 -4.12 11.88 14.03
C LEU A 123 -4.20 11.59 12.53
N ILE A 124 -3.14 11.87 11.78
CA ILE A 124 -3.02 11.42 10.39
C ILE A 124 -1.84 10.46 10.24
N GLN A 125 -2.00 9.51 9.31
CA GLN A 125 -0.95 8.60 8.88
C GLN A 125 -0.63 8.86 7.41
N GLU A 126 0.67 9.08 7.10
CA GLU A 126 1.18 9.26 5.74
C GLU A 126 2.01 8.06 5.32
N GLN A 127 1.59 7.40 4.25
CA GLN A 127 2.21 6.17 3.78
C GLN A 127 3.41 6.39 2.87
N ASN A 128 3.47 7.53 2.19
CA ASN A 128 4.41 7.79 1.13
C ASN A 128 5.58 8.66 1.58
N SER A 129 6.71 8.58 0.88
CA SER A 129 7.86 9.47 1.07
C SER A 129 7.60 10.91 0.60
N TYR A 130 6.47 11.14 -0.05
CA TYR A 130 5.97 12.46 -0.46
C TYR A 130 4.54 12.64 0.01
N ALA A 131 4.32 13.63 0.85
CA ALA A 131 3.03 13.83 1.51
C ALA A 131 1.90 14.16 0.53
N GLY A 132 0.77 13.48 0.71
CA GLY A 132 -0.45 13.75 -0.02
C GLY A 132 -1.03 15.14 0.30
N VAL A 133 -1.71 15.75 -0.67
CA VAL A 133 -2.30 17.09 -0.53
C VAL A 133 -3.24 17.17 0.69
N THR A 134 -4.08 16.17 0.89
CA THR A 134 -5.02 16.12 2.02
C THR A 134 -4.29 16.16 3.36
N ASN A 135 -3.25 15.34 3.53
CA ASN A 135 -2.47 15.30 4.78
C ASN A 135 -1.70 16.62 5.01
N LYS A 136 -1.15 17.23 3.95
CA LYS A 136 -0.54 18.58 4.05
C LYS A 136 -1.52 19.64 4.54
N LEU A 137 -2.76 19.65 4.02
CA LEU A 137 -3.79 20.60 4.45
C LEU A 137 -4.24 20.37 5.91
N LEU A 138 -4.30 19.12 6.35
CA LEU A 138 -4.71 18.76 7.70
C LEU A 138 -3.59 18.93 8.75
N SER A 139 -2.31 18.94 8.35
CA SER A 139 -1.15 18.86 9.25
C SER A 139 -1.14 19.91 10.36
N LYS A 140 -1.58 21.14 10.07
CA LYS A 140 -1.65 22.21 11.07
C LYS A 140 -2.77 22.00 12.11
N ARG A 141 -3.81 21.23 11.76
CA ARG A 141 -5.01 21.05 12.57
C ARG A 141 -5.00 19.79 13.44
N VAL A 142 -4.22 18.78 13.03
CA VAL A 142 -4.12 17.51 13.77
C VAL A 142 -3.11 17.61 14.90
N LYS A 143 -3.23 16.71 15.88
CA LYS A 143 -2.34 16.63 17.03
C LYS A 143 -1.07 15.83 16.76
N LYS A 144 -1.17 14.74 15.98
CA LYS A 144 -0.07 13.82 15.67
C LYS A 144 -0.09 13.43 14.19
N ILE A 145 1.11 13.15 13.66
CA ILE A 145 1.34 12.78 12.27
C ILE A 145 2.27 11.58 12.25
N CYS A 146 1.72 10.40 12.02
CA CYS A 146 2.48 9.16 11.86
C CYS A 146 2.99 9.04 10.44
N VAL A 147 4.29 8.82 10.27
CA VAL A 147 4.93 8.78 8.95
C VAL A 147 5.74 7.50 8.77
N ALA A 148 5.91 7.09 7.50
CA ALA A 148 6.64 5.89 7.14
C ALA A 148 8.08 6.15 6.64
N TYR A 149 8.42 7.40 6.37
CA TYR A 149 9.71 7.80 5.81
C TYR A 149 10.31 8.98 6.57
N GLU A 150 11.63 9.04 6.60
CA GLU A 150 12.41 10.17 7.12
C GLU A 150 12.25 11.44 6.25
N GLY A 151 12.61 12.61 6.79
CA GLY A 151 12.60 13.87 6.06
C GLY A 151 11.20 14.41 5.78
N MET A 152 10.19 13.99 6.53
CA MET A 152 8.81 14.44 6.38
C MET A 152 8.54 15.81 7.02
N ASP A 153 9.48 16.35 7.78
CA ASP A 153 9.50 17.72 8.34
C ASP A 153 9.45 18.80 7.25
N ARG A 154 9.91 18.50 6.04
CA ARG A 154 9.73 19.36 4.86
C ARG A 154 8.26 19.58 4.45
N PHE A 155 7.35 18.74 4.94
CA PHE A 155 5.91 18.79 4.63
C PHE A 155 5.03 19.07 5.85
N PHE A 156 5.49 18.68 7.03
CA PHE A 156 4.71 18.67 8.26
C PHE A 156 5.45 19.36 9.41
N PRO A 157 4.73 19.92 10.40
CA PRO A 157 5.35 20.43 11.62
C PRO A 157 6.13 19.33 12.34
N ALA A 158 7.42 19.55 12.57
CA ALA A 158 8.35 18.55 13.12
C ALA A 158 7.93 18.03 14.50
N ASP A 159 7.37 18.90 15.34
CA ASP A 159 6.89 18.60 16.71
C ASP A 159 5.71 17.62 16.75
N LYS A 160 5.02 17.41 15.62
CA LYS A 160 3.88 16.50 15.51
C LYS A 160 4.24 15.16 14.87
N ILE A 161 5.44 15.04 14.26
CA ILE A 161 5.85 13.85 13.51
C ILE A 161 6.23 12.72 14.45
N ILE A 162 5.74 11.52 14.17
CA ILE A 162 6.15 10.27 14.79
C ILE A 162 6.51 9.28 13.67
N MET A 163 7.74 8.77 13.70
CA MET A 163 8.18 7.72 12.79
C MET A 163 7.60 6.38 13.25
N THR A 164 6.60 5.89 12.54
CA THR A 164 5.89 4.64 12.90
C THR A 164 6.06 3.54 11.84
N GLY A 165 6.40 3.89 10.62
CA GLY A 165 6.27 2.99 9.48
C GLY A 165 4.83 2.89 8.97
N ASN A 166 4.64 2.02 7.99
CA ASN A 166 3.31 1.70 7.48
C ASN A 166 2.74 0.45 8.14
N PRO A 167 1.47 0.46 8.53
CA PRO A 167 0.76 -0.75 8.93
C PRO A 167 0.71 -1.76 7.77
N VAL A 168 1.25 -2.94 8.00
CA VAL A 168 1.29 -4.05 7.04
C VAL A 168 0.40 -5.18 7.52
N ARG A 169 -0.19 -5.89 6.58
CA ARG A 169 -1.05 -7.04 6.87
C ARG A 169 -0.22 -8.20 7.44
N GLN A 170 -0.62 -8.75 8.58
CA GLN A 170 0.13 -9.81 9.27
C GLN A 170 0.25 -11.10 8.43
N ASN A 171 -0.78 -11.46 7.69
CA ASN A 171 -0.79 -12.65 6.83
C ASN A 171 0.20 -12.61 5.65
N VAL A 172 0.80 -11.45 5.39
CA VAL A 172 1.84 -11.30 4.35
C VAL A 172 3.24 -11.49 4.92
N LEU A 173 3.39 -11.24 6.23
CA LEU A 173 4.68 -11.28 6.92
C LEU A 173 5.09 -12.68 7.38
N SER A 174 4.14 -13.59 7.51
CA SER A 174 4.39 -14.93 8.03
C SER A 174 3.65 -15.99 7.22
N THR A 175 4.38 -17.00 6.80
CA THR A 175 3.84 -18.27 6.29
C THR A 175 4.49 -19.40 7.05
N PRO A 176 3.77 -20.50 7.39
CA PRO A 176 4.36 -21.66 8.02
C PRO A 176 5.27 -22.46 7.07
N LEU A 177 5.16 -22.23 5.77
CA LEU A 177 5.89 -22.97 4.74
C LEU A 177 7.38 -22.63 4.72
N SER A 178 8.22 -23.61 4.41
CA SER A 178 9.62 -23.41 4.04
C SER A 178 9.73 -22.73 2.66
N VAL A 179 10.93 -22.42 2.20
CA VAL A 179 11.16 -21.87 0.84
C VAL A 179 10.79 -22.93 -0.20
N GLU A 180 11.21 -24.17 0.02
CA GLU A 180 10.98 -25.32 -0.85
C GLU A 180 9.49 -25.62 -0.96
N GLU A 181 8.78 -25.76 0.17
CA GLU A 181 7.33 -25.98 0.22
C GLU A 181 6.56 -24.84 -0.44
N SER A 182 7.03 -23.61 -0.27
CA SER A 182 6.42 -22.44 -0.92
C SER A 182 6.56 -22.52 -2.45
N ARG A 183 7.72 -22.91 -2.97
CA ARG A 183 7.91 -23.13 -4.42
C ARG A 183 7.05 -24.25 -4.95
N GLU A 184 7.01 -25.40 -4.24
CA GLU A 184 6.16 -26.54 -4.59
C GLU A 184 4.67 -26.19 -4.61
N SER A 185 4.20 -25.33 -3.70
CA SER A 185 2.81 -24.87 -3.69
C SER A 185 2.41 -24.09 -4.96
N PHE A 186 3.37 -23.54 -5.68
CA PHE A 186 3.19 -22.93 -7.00
C PHE A 186 3.47 -23.91 -8.16
N GLY A 187 3.83 -25.16 -7.88
CA GLY A 187 4.20 -26.16 -8.89
C GLY A 187 5.58 -25.87 -9.52
N LEU A 188 6.48 -25.31 -8.74
CA LEU A 188 7.85 -24.96 -9.12
C LEU A 188 8.86 -25.96 -8.48
N ASP A 189 10.07 -26.05 -9.06
CA ASP A 189 11.18 -26.80 -8.52
C ASP A 189 11.64 -26.17 -7.18
N PRO A 190 11.68 -26.94 -6.08
CA PRO A 190 12.05 -26.43 -4.75
C PRO A 190 13.49 -25.86 -4.69
N ASN A 191 14.39 -26.32 -5.58
CA ASN A 191 15.81 -25.99 -5.52
C ASN A 191 16.24 -24.85 -6.45
N LYS A 192 15.33 -24.36 -7.33
CA LYS A 192 15.67 -23.32 -8.29
C LYS A 192 15.34 -21.91 -7.79
N LYS A 193 16.22 -20.96 -8.10
CA LYS A 193 15.97 -19.54 -7.81
C LYS A 193 14.72 -19.04 -8.51
N THR A 194 13.94 -18.23 -7.80
CA THR A 194 12.60 -17.80 -8.23
C THR A 194 12.47 -16.30 -8.24
N ILE A 195 11.97 -15.74 -9.34
CA ILE A 195 11.58 -14.33 -9.48
C ILE A 195 10.05 -14.23 -9.37
N LEU A 196 9.56 -13.35 -8.50
CA LEU A 196 8.15 -13.00 -8.40
C LEU A 196 7.88 -11.67 -9.09
N LEU A 197 6.94 -11.64 -10.05
CA LEU A 197 6.48 -10.42 -10.71
C LEU A 197 5.06 -10.06 -10.26
N VAL A 198 4.89 -8.88 -9.65
CA VAL A 198 3.61 -8.42 -9.09
C VAL A 198 3.28 -7.01 -9.57
N GLY A 199 2.28 -6.89 -10.42
CA GLY A 199 1.78 -5.61 -10.92
C GLY A 199 0.68 -4.96 -10.07
N GLY A 200 0.31 -5.58 -8.94
CA GLY A 200 -0.88 -5.25 -8.16
C GLY A 200 -2.14 -5.97 -8.67
N SER A 201 -3.27 -5.87 -7.95
CA SER A 201 -4.50 -6.65 -8.23
C SER A 201 -5.09 -6.46 -9.64
N LEU A 202 -4.90 -5.30 -10.24
CA LEU A 202 -5.35 -5.00 -11.62
C LEU A 202 -4.28 -5.36 -12.66
N GLY A 203 -3.05 -5.63 -12.24
CA GLY A 203 -1.90 -5.83 -13.10
C GLY A 203 -1.18 -4.53 -13.50
N ALA A 204 -0.01 -4.68 -14.09
CA ALA A 204 0.81 -3.58 -14.59
C ALA A 204 1.17 -3.84 -16.06
N ARG A 205 0.56 -3.08 -16.96
CA ARG A 205 0.71 -3.28 -18.41
C ARG A 205 2.17 -3.37 -18.85
N THR A 206 3.02 -2.47 -18.37
CA THR A 206 4.42 -2.40 -18.77
C THR A 206 5.22 -3.58 -18.24
N ILE A 207 5.01 -4.00 -16.98
CA ILE A 207 5.65 -5.20 -16.42
C ILE A 207 5.21 -6.44 -17.21
N ASN A 208 3.91 -6.57 -17.52
CA ASN A 208 3.41 -7.67 -18.33
C ASN A 208 4.04 -7.69 -19.73
N ARG A 209 4.16 -6.53 -20.36
CA ARG A 209 4.80 -6.38 -21.67
C ARG A 209 6.27 -6.80 -21.63
N SER A 210 7.00 -6.41 -20.58
CA SER A 210 8.40 -6.81 -20.39
C SER A 210 8.58 -8.33 -20.36
N VAL A 211 7.65 -9.05 -19.73
CA VAL A 211 7.67 -10.52 -19.71
C VAL A 211 7.39 -11.08 -21.09
N ILE A 212 6.33 -10.61 -21.76
CA ILE A 212 5.92 -11.11 -23.08
C ILE A 212 7.03 -10.95 -24.13
N GLU A 213 7.71 -9.82 -24.12
CA GLU A 213 8.80 -9.51 -25.09
C GLU A 213 10.07 -10.31 -24.82
N HIS A 214 10.23 -10.94 -23.63
CA HIS A 214 11.42 -11.70 -23.25
C HIS A 214 11.13 -13.17 -22.90
N LEU A 215 10.03 -13.76 -23.42
CA LEU A 215 9.68 -15.15 -23.12
C LEU A 215 10.77 -16.16 -23.51
N ASP A 216 11.48 -15.92 -24.61
CA ASP A 216 12.55 -16.80 -25.06
C ASP A 216 13.75 -16.74 -24.10
N LEU A 217 14.10 -15.57 -23.60
CA LEU A 217 15.14 -15.39 -22.58
C LEU A 217 14.76 -16.05 -21.25
N ILE A 218 13.51 -15.91 -20.84
CA ILE A 218 12.95 -16.58 -19.66
C ILE A 218 13.04 -18.10 -19.82
N LYS A 219 12.56 -18.63 -20.95
CA LYS A 219 12.55 -20.07 -21.23
C LYS A 219 13.97 -20.69 -21.20
N GLN A 220 14.97 -19.96 -21.68
CA GLN A 220 16.35 -20.42 -21.75
C GLN A 220 17.09 -20.29 -20.41
N SER A 221 16.55 -19.55 -19.46
CA SER A 221 17.20 -19.36 -18.15
C SER A 221 16.97 -20.56 -17.23
N ASP A 222 17.89 -20.78 -16.29
CA ASP A 222 17.73 -21.77 -15.20
C ASP A 222 16.94 -21.19 -14.00
N VAL A 223 16.35 -20.02 -14.17
CA VAL A 223 15.54 -19.32 -13.17
C VAL A 223 14.05 -19.60 -13.43
N GLN A 224 13.28 -19.73 -12.38
CA GLN A 224 11.84 -19.87 -12.50
C GLN A 224 11.10 -18.62 -12.03
N PHE A 225 9.84 -18.49 -12.47
CA PHE A 225 9.09 -17.25 -12.34
C PHE A 225 7.66 -17.52 -11.84
N ILE A 226 7.20 -16.69 -10.89
CA ILE A 226 5.80 -16.53 -10.53
C ILE A 226 5.34 -15.19 -11.09
N TRP A 227 4.41 -15.20 -12.04
CA TRP A 227 3.96 -13.99 -12.71
C TRP A 227 2.48 -13.73 -12.46
N GLN A 228 2.20 -12.70 -11.64
CA GLN A 228 0.84 -12.18 -11.47
C GLN A 228 0.54 -11.14 -12.55
N THR A 229 -0.25 -11.53 -13.52
CA THR A 229 -0.65 -10.67 -14.66
C THR A 229 -1.65 -9.59 -14.30
N GLY A 230 -2.45 -9.83 -13.23
CA GLY A 230 -3.62 -9.04 -12.86
C GLY A 230 -4.86 -9.43 -13.66
N LYS A 231 -6.01 -9.36 -13.01
CA LYS A 231 -7.30 -9.83 -13.59
C LYS A 231 -7.64 -9.19 -14.93
N PHE A 232 -7.24 -7.93 -15.13
CA PHE A 232 -7.57 -7.19 -16.34
C PHE A 232 -6.82 -7.71 -17.58
N TYR A 233 -5.58 -8.17 -17.43
CA TYR A 233 -4.73 -8.58 -18.55
C TYR A 233 -4.65 -10.08 -18.74
N HIS A 234 -5.09 -10.87 -17.77
CA HIS A 234 -4.81 -12.31 -17.69
C HIS A 234 -5.22 -13.08 -18.94
N GLN A 235 -6.48 -12.95 -19.38
CA GLN A 235 -6.98 -13.68 -20.53
C GLN A 235 -6.24 -13.29 -21.82
N GLN A 236 -6.02 -12.00 -22.05
CA GLN A 236 -5.28 -11.51 -23.21
C GLN A 236 -3.85 -12.06 -23.25
N ILE A 237 -3.21 -12.18 -22.10
CA ILE A 237 -1.86 -12.72 -21.98
C ILE A 237 -1.88 -14.22 -22.30
N LEU A 238 -2.78 -15.00 -21.72
CA LEU A 238 -2.90 -16.44 -22.03
C LEU A 238 -3.11 -16.68 -23.53
N ASP A 239 -3.95 -15.88 -24.18
CA ASP A 239 -4.19 -15.97 -25.63
C ASP A 239 -2.92 -15.66 -26.43
N SER A 240 -2.12 -14.70 -26.01
CA SER A 240 -0.88 -14.28 -26.69
C SER A 240 0.27 -15.30 -26.60
N ILE A 241 0.25 -16.15 -25.58
CA ILE A 241 1.27 -17.18 -25.35
C ILE A 241 0.80 -18.59 -25.64
N LYS A 242 -0.40 -18.73 -26.21
CA LYS A 242 -0.99 -20.04 -26.54
C LYS A 242 -0.04 -20.86 -27.42
N GLY A 243 0.19 -22.12 -27.03
CA GLY A 243 1.09 -23.04 -27.73
C GLY A 243 2.58 -22.86 -27.40
N LYS A 244 2.96 -21.92 -26.53
CA LYS A 244 4.33 -21.81 -26.02
C LYS A 244 4.51 -22.68 -24.79
N GLU A 245 5.55 -23.52 -24.80
CA GLU A 245 5.95 -24.28 -23.61
C GLU A 245 6.87 -23.44 -22.73
N LEU A 246 6.42 -23.11 -21.54
CA LEU A 246 7.10 -22.26 -20.56
C LEU A 246 7.14 -22.96 -19.20
N PRO A 247 7.93 -24.06 -19.05
CA PRO A 247 7.87 -24.92 -17.86
C PRO A 247 8.36 -24.22 -16.58
N ASN A 248 9.19 -23.18 -16.73
CA ASN A 248 9.73 -22.38 -15.63
C ASN A 248 8.93 -21.10 -15.33
N LEU A 249 7.73 -20.93 -15.91
CA LEU A 249 6.89 -19.73 -15.74
C LEU A 249 5.49 -20.09 -15.23
N LYS A 250 5.20 -19.81 -13.97
CA LYS A 250 3.87 -19.93 -13.37
C LYS A 250 3.10 -18.63 -13.56
N ILE A 251 1.98 -18.71 -14.30
CA ILE A 251 1.15 -17.55 -14.65
C ILE A 251 -0.15 -17.57 -13.86
N MET A 252 -0.47 -16.46 -13.19
CA MET A 252 -1.67 -16.33 -12.34
C MET A 252 -2.33 -14.96 -12.57
N ASP A 253 -3.66 -14.91 -12.53
CA ASP A 253 -4.40 -13.64 -12.54
C ASP A 253 -4.26 -12.89 -11.21
N PHE A 254 -4.29 -13.64 -10.11
CA PHE A 254 -4.22 -13.14 -8.74
C PHE A 254 -3.54 -14.15 -7.83
N ILE A 255 -2.71 -13.69 -6.91
CA ILE A 255 -2.07 -14.49 -5.87
C ILE A 255 -2.80 -14.24 -4.55
N SER A 256 -3.47 -15.25 -4.03
CA SER A 256 -4.20 -15.18 -2.76
C SER A 256 -3.27 -15.27 -1.55
N ASP A 257 -2.27 -16.15 -1.61
CA ASP A 257 -1.24 -16.31 -0.58
C ASP A 257 0.04 -15.57 -0.98
N MET A 258 0.08 -14.28 -0.67
CA MET A 258 1.27 -13.46 -0.88
C MET A 258 2.42 -13.83 0.06
N GLY A 259 2.13 -14.37 1.25
CA GLY A 259 3.14 -14.85 2.18
C GLY A 259 3.97 -15.98 1.56
N ALA A 260 3.32 -17.00 1.03
CA ALA A 260 3.97 -18.09 0.31
C ALA A 260 4.71 -17.58 -0.95
N ALA A 261 4.12 -16.66 -1.72
CA ALA A 261 4.77 -16.12 -2.92
C ALA A 261 6.05 -15.33 -2.58
N TYR A 262 6.02 -14.52 -1.53
CA TYR A 262 7.23 -13.83 -1.06
C TYR A 262 8.27 -14.81 -0.51
N LYS A 263 7.84 -15.87 0.18
CA LYS A 263 8.75 -16.89 0.70
C LYS A 263 9.45 -17.67 -0.41
N ALA A 264 8.71 -18.05 -1.47
CA ALA A 264 9.22 -18.74 -2.66
C ALA A 264 10.25 -17.92 -3.43
N ALA A 265 10.11 -16.59 -3.47
CA ALA A 265 10.91 -15.71 -4.30
C ALA A 265 12.27 -15.35 -3.67
N ASP A 266 13.32 -15.31 -4.49
CA ASP A 266 14.63 -14.74 -4.16
C ASP A 266 14.72 -13.27 -4.55
N LEU A 267 13.99 -12.86 -5.60
CA LEU A 267 13.93 -11.51 -6.11
C LEU A 267 12.47 -11.16 -6.47
N VAL A 268 12.06 -9.95 -6.16
CA VAL A 268 10.72 -9.46 -6.52
C VAL A 268 10.82 -8.33 -7.54
N ILE A 269 9.94 -8.34 -8.53
CA ILE A 269 9.69 -7.20 -9.43
C ILE A 269 8.30 -6.66 -9.10
N SER A 270 8.21 -5.37 -8.76
CA SER A 270 6.93 -4.78 -8.33
C SER A 270 6.79 -3.31 -8.71
N ARG A 271 5.54 -2.82 -8.69
CA ARG A 271 5.25 -1.39 -8.59
C ARG A 271 5.73 -0.84 -7.24
N ALA A 272 6.07 0.45 -7.20
CA ALA A 272 6.58 1.11 -5.99
C ALA A 272 5.46 1.67 -5.09
N GLY A 273 4.43 0.87 -4.84
CA GLY A 273 3.35 1.20 -3.90
C GLY A 273 3.85 1.17 -2.45
N ALA A 274 3.44 2.13 -1.64
CA ALA A 274 3.90 2.29 -0.26
C ALA A 274 3.71 1.02 0.60
N SER A 275 2.55 0.35 0.49
CA SER A 275 2.28 -0.88 1.24
C SER A 275 3.22 -2.02 0.84
N SER A 276 3.42 -2.23 -0.49
CA SER A 276 4.31 -3.29 -0.99
C SER A 276 5.77 -3.04 -0.56
N ILE A 277 6.23 -1.80 -0.65
CA ILE A 277 7.57 -1.43 -0.18
C ILE A 277 7.74 -1.76 1.31
N SER A 278 6.74 -1.44 2.13
CA SER A 278 6.80 -1.74 3.57
C SER A 278 6.76 -3.25 3.85
N GLU A 279 6.06 -4.02 3.02
CA GLU A 279 6.13 -5.48 3.05
C GLU A 279 7.57 -5.96 2.76
N PHE A 280 8.20 -5.47 1.68
CA PHE A 280 9.59 -5.85 1.33
C PHE A 280 10.59 -5.46 2.42
N GLN A 281 10.45 -4.29 3.03
CA GLN A 281 11.28 -3.85 4.14
C GLN A 281 11.19 -4.79 5.35
N LEU A 282 9.99 -5.21 5.72
CA LEU A 282 9.77 -6.08 6.88
C LEU A 282 10.28 -7.49 6.69
N ILE A 283 10.12 -8.05 5.48
CA ILE A 283 10.57 -9.42 5.16
C ILE A 283 12.02 -9.47 4.64
N GLY A 284 12.64 -8.32 4.38
CA GLY A 284 14.01 -8.25 3.84
C GLY A 284 14.12 -8.76 2.41
N LYS A 285 13.13 -8.50 1.55
CA LYS A 285 13.08 -9.07 0.22
C LYS A 285 13.77 -8.17 -0.82
N PRO A 286 14.80 -8.65 -1.55
CA PRO A 286 15.40 -7.93 -2.66
C PRO A 286 14.34 -7.56 -3.71
N VAL A 287 14.36 -6.33 -4.21
CA VAL A 287 13.32 -5.86 -5.12
C VAL A 287 13.86 -4.97 -6.24
N ILE A 288 13.31 -5.17 -7.44
CA ILE A 288 13.40 -4.22 -8.56
C ILE A 288 12.06 -3.50 -8.65
N LEU A 289 12.08 -2.21 -8.44
CA LEU A 289 10.89 -1.36 -8.47
C LEU A 289 10.68 -0.76 -9.86
N VAL A 290 9.45 -0.83 -10.34
CA VAL A 290 9.01 -0.18 -11.60
C VAL A 290 7.90 0.81 -11.24
N PRO A 291 8.24 2.08 -10.91
CA PRO A 291 7.24 3.07 -10.52
C PRO A 291 6.18 3.29 -11.60
N SER A 292 4.90 3.37 -11.20
CA SER A 292 3.83 3.69 -12.13
C SER A 292 3.84 5.20 -12.45
N PRO A 293 3.82 5.61 -13.74
CA PRO A 293 3.73 7.01 -14.11
C PRO A 293 2.33 7.62 -13.88
N ASN A 294 1.31 6.77 -13.68
CA ASN A 294 -0.09 7.18 -13.61
C ASN A 294 -0.58 7.39 -12.17
N VAL A 295 0.28 7.91 -11.30
CA VAL A 295 -0.06 8.18 -9.90
C VAL A 295 0.06 9.67 -9.56
N ALA A 296 -0.71 10.12 -8.57
CA ALA A 296 -0.67 11.52 -8.14
C ALA A 296 0.71 11.89 -7.60
N GLU A 297 1.19 13.11 -7.91
CA GLU A 297 2.42 13.69 -7.35
C GLU A 297 3.69 12.84 -7.61
N ASP A 298 3.63 11.90 -8.56
CA ASP A 298 4.73 10.96 -8.86
C ASP A 298 5.29 10.26 -7.60
N HIS A 299 4.38 9.92 -6.68
CA HIS A 299 4.77 9.37 -5.38
C HIS A 299 5.46 8.00 -5.48
N GLN A 300 5.17 7.18 -6.52
CA GLN A 300 5.84 5.90 -6.67
C GLN A 300 7.32 6.03 -7.03
N THR A 301 7.69 6.97 -7.90
CA THR A 301 9.10 7.25 -8.17
C THR A 301 9.82 7.74 -6.90
N LYS A 302 9.19 8.63 -6.13
CA LYS A 302 9.76 9.12 -4.87
C LYS A 302 9.90 8.01 -3.83
N ASN A 303 8.94 7.12 -3.72
CA ASN A 303 9.02 5.94 -2.85
C ASN A 303 10.17 5.01 -3.27
N ALA A 304 10.30 4.71 -4.57
CA ALA A 304 11.39 3.89 -5.09
C ALA A 304 12.76 4.50 -4.79
N MET A 305 12.91 5.80 -5.07
CA MET A 305 14.17 6.50 -4.85
C MET A 305 14.57 6.58 -3.38
N ALA A 306 13.60 6.57 -2.45
CA ALA A 306 13.91 6.49 -1.02
C ALA A 306 14.63 5.19 -0.63
N LEU A 307 14.42 4.09 -1.36
CA LEU A 307 15.13 2.83 -1.19
C LEU A 307 16.42 2.80 -2.01
N VAL A 308 16.36 3.24 -3.27
CA VAL A 308 17.52 3.25 -4.18
C VAL A 308 18.67 4.08 -3.61
N ASN A 309 18.38 5.24 -3.05
CA ASN A 309 19.40 6.12 -2.42
C ASN A 309 20.06 5.51 -1.17
N LYS A 310 19.53 4.39 -0.66
CA LYS A 310 20.09 3.61 0.47
C LYS A 310 20.58 2.24 0.02
N ASP A 311 20.77 2.02 -1.28
CA ASP A 311 21.14 0.73 -1.89
C ASP A 311 20.24 -0.44 -1.47
N ALA A 312 18.96 -0.14 -1.17
CA ALA A 312 17.98 -1.09 -0.65
C ALA A 312 17.02 -1.63 -1.74
N ALA A 313 17.09 -1.11 -2.96
CA ALA A 313 16.34 -1.58 -4.12
C ALA A 313 17.02 -1.17 -5.42
N LEU A 314 16.69 -1.89 -6.50
CA LEU A 314 16.92 -1.42 -7.86
C LEU A 314 15.66 -0.76 -8.42
N CYS A 315 15.82 0.12 -9.40
CA CYS A 315 14.70 0.81 -10.03
C CYS A 315 14.86 0.86 -11.55
N VAL A 316 13.78 0.55 -12.25
CA VAL A 316 13.68 0.69 -13.70
C VAL A 316 12.52 1.65 -13.99
N LYS A 317 12.75 2.66 -14.84
CA LYS A 317 11.66 3.55 -15.27
C LYS A 317 10.63 2.76 -16.08
N ASP A 318 9.35 3.12 -15.95
CA ASP A 318 8.26 2.41 -16.65
C ASP A 318 8.50 2.35 -18.16
N VAL A 319 8.97 3.43 -18.76
CA VAL A 319 9.24 3.52 -20.21
C VAL A 319 10.36 2.59 -20.67
N ASP A 320 11.37 2.35 -19.83
CA ASP A 320 12.55 1.53 -20.15
C ASP A 320 12.35 0.04 -19.79
N ALA A 321 11.30 -0.27 -19.03
CA ALA A 321 11.08 -1.60 -18.49
C ALA A 321 10.90 -2.69 -19.58
N PRO A 322 10.21 -2.46 -20.72
CA PRO A 322 10.10 -3.45 -21.77
C PRO A 322 11.45 -3.98 -22.26
N ASP A 323 12.46 -3.12 -22.37
CA ASP A 323 13.76 -3.48 -22.96
C ASP A 323 14.79 -3.99 -21.93
N THR A 324 14.67 -3.56 -20.66
CA THR A 324 15.75 -3.72 -19.67
C THR A 324 15.39 -4.58 -18.46
N LEU A 325 14.10 -4.65 -18.08
CA LEU A 325 13.66 -5.20 -16.80
C LEU A 325 14.04 -6.68 -16.60
N ILE A 326 13.74 -7.53 -17.58
CA ILE A 326 13.97 -8.99 -17.45
C ILE A 326 15.48 -9.29 -17.46
N LYS A 327 16.26 -8.60 -18.30
CA LYS A 327 17.72 -8.75 -18.33
C LYS A 327 18.32 -8.37 -16.98
N LEU A 328 17.96 -7.19 -16.45
CA LEU A 328 18.41 -6.75 -15.13
C LEU A 328 18.01 -7.74 -14.02
N ALA A 329 16.82 -8.32 -14.10
CA ALA A 329 16.36 -9.28 -13.09
C ALA A 329 17.16 -10.58 -13.14
N LEU A 330 17.45 -11.10 -14.32
CA LEU A 330 18.29 -12.30 -14.51
C LEU A 330 19.73 -12.06 -14.05
N ASP A 331 20.32 -10.92 -14.39
CA ASP A 331 21.66 -10.53 -13.94
C ASP A 331 21.72 -10.38 -12.41
N THR A 332 20.66 -9.80 -11.84
CA THR A 332 20.58 -9.58 -10.38
C THR A 332 20.41 -10.88 -9.61
N ILE A 333 19.55 -11.79 -10.06
CA ILE A 333 19.23 -13.01 -9.31
C ILE A 333 20.40 -14.00 -9.31
N THR A 334 21.27 -13.95 -10.32
CA THR A 334 22.48 -14.79 -10.38
C THR A 334 23.63 -14.25 -9.53
N ASN A 335 23.54 -13.02 -9.03
CA ASN A 335 24.55 -12.39 -8.19
C ASN A 335 24.16 -12.46 -6.70
N ASP A 336 24.68 -13.47 -6.00
CA ASP A 336 24.35 -13.71 -4.57
C ASP A 336 24.79 -12.57 -3.65
N GLU A 337 25.92 -11.92 -3.91
CA GLU A 337 26.40 -10.78 -3.13
C GLU A 337 25.45 -9.59 -3.27
N LYS A 338 24.97 -9.33 -4.49
CA LYS A 338 24.01 -8.25 -4.76
C LYS A 338 22.67 -8.52 -4.08
N LEU A 339 22.16 -9.76 -4.16
CA LEU A 339 20.93 -10.16 -3.46
C LEU A 339 21.07 -9.99 -1.94
N ALA A 340 22.17 -10.46 -1.35
CA ALA A 340 22.43 -10.34 0.08
C ALA A 340 22.50 -8.88 0.52
N SER A 341 23.20 -8.03 -0.21
CA SER A 341 23.31 -6.59 0.06
C SER A 341 21.94 -5.90 -0.01
N LEU A 342 21.16 -6.14 -1.06
CA LEU A 342 19.82 -5.57 -1.20
C LEU A 342 18.90 -6.03 -0.07
N SER A 343 18.95 -7.32 0.29
CA SER A 343 18.16 -7.91 1.38
C SER A 343 18.49 -7.27 2.74
N GLU A 344 19.76 -7.13 3.05
CA GLU A 344 20.22 -6.51 4.30
C GLU A 344 19.79 -5.05 4.39
N ASN A 345 20.02 -4.28 3.32
CA ASN A 345 19.73 -2.85 3.31
C ASN A 345 18.23 -2.57 3.36
N VAL A 346 17.40 -3.30 2.60
CA VAL A 346 15.95 -3.12 2.66
C VAL A 346 15.38 -3.50 4.02
N LYS A 347 15.94 -4.55 4.67
CA LYS A 347 15.52 -4.99 5.99
C LYS A 347 15.84 -3.98 7.09
N LYS A 348 16.98 -3.26 7.00
CA LYS A 348 17.35 -2.17 7.92
C LYS A 348 16.34 -1.03 7.93
N MET A 349 15.60 -0.84 6.84
CA MET A 349 14.57 0.20 6.72
C MET A 349 13.21 -0.23 7.26
N GLY A 350 13.02 -1.50 7.64
CA GLY A 350 11.75 -2.05 8.10
C GLY A 350 11.40 -1.60 9.52
N LEU A 351 10.25 -0.96 9.67
CA LEU A 351 9.70 -0.57 10.98
C LEU A 351 8.61 -1.55 11.40
N LYS A 352 8.86 -2.27 12.47
CA LYS A 352 7.95 -3.28 13.03
C LYS A 352 6.86 -2.63 13.89
N ASN A 353 5.76 -3.36 14.07
CA ASN A 353 4.66 -2.98 14.97
C ASN A 353 4.03 -1.61 14.66
N SER A 354 4.05 -1.21 13.39
CA SER A 354 3.54 0.11 12.97
C SER A 354 2.07 0.31 13.35
N ALA A 355 1.24 -0.71 13.17
CA ALA A 355 -0.19 -0.62 13.50
C ALA A 355 -0.42 -0.45 15.01
N GLU A 356 0.33 -1.20 15.81
CA GLU A 356 0.28 -1.17 17.29
C GLU A 356 0.78 0.18 17.84
N ILE A 357 1.87 0.71 17.28
CA ILE A 357 2.40 2.03 17.67
C ILE A 357 1.38 3.13 17.35
N ILE A 358 0.77 3.08 16.16
CA ILE A 358 -0.25 4.05 15.78
C ILE A 358 -1.48 3.92 16.67
N ALA A 359 -1.91 2.68 16.98
CA ALA A 359 -3.03 2.44 17.89
C ALA A 359 -2.77 3.05 19.28
N ASP A 360 -1.55 2.89 19.82
CA ASP A 360 -1.16 3.48 21.09
C ASP A 360 -1.20 5.01 21.07
N GLU A 361 -0.73 5.64 19.98
CA GLU A 361 -0.83 7.09 19.82
C GLU A 361 -2.29 7.58 19.70
N VAL A 362 -3.18 6.80 19.06
CA VAL A 362 -4.61 7.09 19.04
C VAL A 362 -5.22 7.06 20.44
N ILE A 363 -4.90 6.05 21.25
CA ILE A 363 -5.42 5.91 22.63
C ILE A 363 -4.86 7.01 23.54
N LYS A 364 -3.58 7.39 23.39
CA LYS A 364 -3.00 8.52 24.13
C LYS A 364 -3.76 9.82 23.89
N LEU A 365 -4.23 10.06 22.66
CA LEU A 365 -5.01 11.27 22.33
C LEU A 365 -6.41 11.30 22.95
N ILE A 366 -6.95 10.17 23.39
CA ILE A 366 -8.22 10.10 24.11
C ILE A 366 -8.03 10.42 25.59
N LYS A 367 -6.90 9.99 26.14
CA LYS A 367 -6.63 10.14 27.59
C LYS A 367 -6.09 11.51 27.99
N GLY A 368 -5.80 12.39 27.01
CA GLY A 368 -5.25 13.75 27.22
C GLY A 368 -3.79 13.81 27.00
#